data_96a286d626dbf9d3d02c7aceca31c902
#
_entry.id   96a286d626dbf9d3d02c7aceca31c902
#
_cell.length_a   1.000
_cell.length_b   1.000
_cell.length_c   1.000
_cell.angle_alpha   90.00
_cell.angle_beta   90.00
_cell.angle_gamma   90.00
#
_symmetry.space_group_name_H-M   'P 1'
#
loop_
_entity.id
_entity.type
_entity.pdbx_description
1 polymer ?
#
loop_
_entity_poly.entity_id
_entity_poly.type
_entity_poly.pdbx_seq_one_letter_code
_entity_poly.pdbx_strand_id
1 'polypeptide(L)'
;MTTSTIHIATAKSSDIAELVQLIRQYWEYEQLKPFDGDAIANLVAEVIAHPEIGQCWIARDDAGIQGYLVGSCVPNFEYGGLLALIADLYVASDARRSGVGQQLVHAAELAMRARGCVHIAMEVAAKNVRAQQFYSILGFATRAGYSMMHKAL
;
A
#
# COMPACT_ATOMS: atom_id res chain seq x y z
N MET A 1 -1.78 -21.41 -21.17
CA MET A 1 -2.14 -20.31 -20.24
C MET A 1 -1.03 -19.27 -20.32
N THR A 2 -1.29 -18.15 -20.92
CA THR A 2 -0.37 -17.02 -20.89
C THR A 2 -0.41 -16.43 -19.49
N THR A 3 0.65 -16.62 -18.72
CA THR A 3 0.85 -15.92 -17.46
C THR A 3 1.05 -14.45 -17.82
N SER A 4 0.03 -13.61 -17.58
CA SER A 4 0.15 -12.18 -17.81
C SER A 4 1.27 -11.65 -16.91
N THR A 5 2.20 -10.90 -17.51
CA THR A 5 3.35 -10.36 -16.78
C THR A 5 2.90 -9.16 -15.95
N ILE A 6 3.16 -9.20 -14.65
CA ILE A 6 2.90 -8.07 -13.76
C ILE A 6 4.01 -7.03 -13.88
N HIS A 7 3.63 -5.79 -14.08
CA HIS A 7 4.51 -4.62 -14.07
C HIS A 7 4.21 -3.74 -12.87
N ILE A 8 5.24 -3.40 -12.11
CA ILE A 8 5.15 -2.48 -10.97
C ILE A 8 5.64 -1.11 -11.40
N ALA A 9 4.85 -0.08 -11.15
CA ALA A 9 5.19 1.30 -11.42
C ALA A 9 4.56 2.25 -10.39
N THR A 10 5.06 3.47 -10.30
CA THR A 10 4.36 4.53 -9.57
C THR A 10 3.11 4.95 -10.35
N ALA A 11 2.03 5.20 -9.62
CA ALA A 11 0.77 5.64 -10.21
C ALA A 11 0.93 7.01 -10.88
N LYS A 12 0.18 7.20 -11.98
CA LYS A 12 0.12 8.44 -12.76
C LYS A 12 -1.32 8.98 -12.78
N SER A 13 -1.48 10.22 -13.18
CA SER A 13 -2.82 10.84 -13.28
C SER A 13 -3.79 10.04 -14.16
N SER A 14 -3.28 9.38 -15.21
CA SER A 14 -4.09 8.52 -16.08
C SER A 14 -4.60 7.24 -15.40
N ASP A 15 -4.04 6.87 -14.25
CA ASP A 15 -4.42 5.66 -13.50
C ASP A 15 -5.54 5.91 -12.47
N ILE A 16 -5.84 7.18 -12.16
CA ILE A 16 -6.71 7.56 -11.04
C ILE A 16 -8.07 6.89 -11.10
N ALA A 17 -8.74 6.94 -12.25
CA ALA A 17 -10.10 6.38 -12.38
C ALA A 17 -10.13 4.88 -12.10
N GLU A 18 -9.20 4.13 -12.65
CA GLU A 18 -9.08 2.69 -12.46
C GLU A 18 -8.64 2.35 -11.02
N LEU A 19 -7.69 3.10 -10.49
CA LEU A 19 -7.21 2.93 -9.11
C LEU A 19 -8.32 3.18 -8.08
N VAL A 20 -9.18 4.19 -8.27
CA VAL A 20 -10.33 4.47 -7.41
C VAL A 20 -11.31 3.29 -7.37
N GLN A 21 -11.52 2.60 -8.49
CA GLN A 21 -12.36 1.40 -8.53
C GLN A 21 -11.73 0.25 -7.70
N LEU A 22 -10.42 0.09 -7.77
CA LEU A 22 -9.72 -0.92 -6.97
C LEU A 22 -9.73 -0.56 -5.47
N ILE A 23 -9.59 0.71 -5.12
CA ILE A 23 -9.72 1.19 -3.74
C ILE A 23 -11.15 0.96 -3.22
N ARG A 24 -12.17 1.14 -4.04
CA ARG A 24 -13.56 0.78 -3.69
C ARG A 24 -13.68 -0.70 -3.32
N GLN A 25 -13.07 -1.61 -4.09
CA GLN A 25 -13.06 -3.04 -3.77
C GLN A 25 -12.38 -3.33 -2.42
N TYR A 26 -11.31 -2.62 -2.10
CA TYR A 26 -10.66 -2.71 -0.78
C TYR A 26 -11.62 -2.28 0.35
N TRP A 27 -12.31 -1.15 0.19
CA TRP A 27 -13.28 -0.66 1.17
C TRP A 27 -14.44 -1.65 1.38
N GLU A 28 -14.94 -2.25 0.32
CA GLU A 28 -15.96 -3.29 0.38
C GLU A 28 -15.44 -4.55 1.11
N TYR A 29 -14.22 -4.96 0.80
CA TYR A 29 -13.57 -6.11 1.46
C TYR A 29 -13.37 -5.88 2.96
N GLU A 30 -12.91 -4.71 3.36
CA GLU A 30 -12.71 -4.33 4.78
C GLU A 30 -14.00 -3.84 5.46
N GLN A 31 -15.11 -3.76 4.73
CA GLN A 31 -16.40 -3.25 5.22
C GLN A 31 -16.34 -1.81 5.75
N LEU A 32 -15.48 -1.00 5.17
CA LEU A 32 -15.36 0.43 5.48
C LEU A 32 -16.53 1.21 4.86
N LYS A 33 -17.14 2.10 5.60
CA LYS A 33 -18.27 2.92 5.12
C LYS A 33 -18.26 4.30 5.76
N PRO A 34 -18.78 5.31 5.05
CA PRO A 34 -19.16 5.36 3.63
C PRO A 34 -17.95 5.53 2.70
N PHE A 35 -18.04 5.09 1.43
CA PHE A 35 -17.03 5.34 0.40
C PHE A 35 -17.37 6.60 -0.39
N ASP A 36 -16.46 7.58 -0.38
CA ASP A 36 -16.53 8.78 -1.20
C ASP A 36 -15.47 8.71 -2.32
N GLY A 37 -15.91 8.36 -3.51
CA GLY A 37 -15.03 8.18 -4.67
C GLY A 37 -14.35 9.48 -5.12
N ASP A 38 -15.02 10.62 -4.99
CA ASP A 38 -14.45 11.93 -5.38
C ASP A 38 -13.37 12.37 -4.38
N ALA A 39 -13.62 12.20 -3.09
CA ALA A 39 -12.61 12.48 -2.05
C ALA A 39 -11.37 11.59 -2.23
N ILE A 40 -11.55 10.30 -2.52
CA ILE A 40 -10.43 9.38 -2.78
C ILE A 40 -9.69 9.76 -4.06
N ALA A 41 -10.40 10.09 -5.15
CA ALA A 41 -9.76 10.53 -6.40
C ALA A 41 -8.90 11.78 -6.20
N ASN A 42 -9.41 12.76 -5.46
CA ASN A 42 -8.67 13.97 -5.13
C ASN A 42 -7.43 13.66 -4.29
N LEU A 43 -7.53 12.78 -3.28
CA LEU A 43 -6.39 12.38 -2.45
C LEU A 43 -5.34 11.63 -3.28
N VAL A 44 -5.74 10.73 -4.18
CA VAL A 44 -4.82 10.03 -5.08
C VAL A 44 -4.10 11.03 -5.98
N ALA A 45 -4.82 12.03 -6.52
CA ALA A 45 -4.22 13.09 -7.34
C ALA A 45 -3.19 13.90 -6.55
N GLU A 46 -3.48 14.26 -5.29
CA GLU A 46 -2.53 14.95 -4.39
C GLU A 46 -1.27 14.10 -4.12
N VAL A 47 -1.42 12.80 -3.85
CA VAL A 47 -0.27 11.91 -3.64
C VAL A 47 0.60 11.81 -4.91
N ILE A 48 -0.02 11.77 -6.08
CA ILE A 48 0.72 11.73 -7.35
C ILE A 48 1.46 13.05 -7.61
N ALA A 49 0.82 14.18 -7.33
CA ALA A 49 1.41 15.50 -7.53
C ALA A 49 2.50 15.87 -6.51
N HIS A 50 2.42 15.31 -5.31
CA HIS A 50 3.24 15.67 -4.16
C HIS A 50 3.93 14.45 -3.53
N PRO A 51 5.02 13.93 -4.15
CA PRO A 51 5.73 12.74 -3.64
C PRO A 51 6.26 12.89 -2.22
N GLU A 52 6.35 14.12 -1.70
CA GLU A 52 6.77 14.42 -0.32
C GLU A 52 5.71 14.00 0.72
N ILE A 53 4.42 13.97 0.36
CA ILE A 53 3.36 13.53 1.28
C ILE A 53 3.12 12.03 1.23
N GLY A 54 3.44 11.39 0.11
CA GLY A 54 3.28 9.95 -0.06
C GLY A 54 3.57 9.50 -1.48
N GLN A 55 3.62 8.20 -1.67
CA GLN A 55 3.76 7.58 -2.98
C GLN A 55 2.77 6.43 -3.13
N CYS A 56 2.28 6.23 -4.34
CA CYS A 56 1.42 5.12 -4.70
C CYS A 56 2.08 4.28 -5.78
N TRP A 57 2.24 2.99 -5.52
CA TRP A 57 2.69 2.00 -6.50
C TRP A 57 1.50 1.19 -6.96
N ILE A 58 1.48 0.85 -8.24
CA ILE A 58 0.47 -0.01 -8.85
C ILE A 58 1.13 -1.24 -9.47
N ALA A 59 0.44 -2.34 -9.40
CA ALA A 59 0.75 -3.57 -10.13
C ALA A 59 -0.26 -3.70 -11.27
N ARG A 60 0.22 -3.74 -12.50
CA ARG A 60 -0.62 -3.79 -13.70
C ARG A 60 -0.24 -4.98 -14.58
N ASP A 61 -1.23 -5.59 -15.18
CA ASP A 61 -1.10 -6.55 -16.27
C ASP A 61 -1.99 -6.16 -17.47
N ASP A 62 -2.18 -7.08 -18.41
CA ASP A 62 -3.00 -6.85 -19.60
C ASP A 62 -4.48 -6.60 -19.29
N ALA A 63 -4.97 -7.05 -18.13
CA ALA A 63 -6.35 -6.85 -17.68
C ALA A 63 -6.56 -5.53 -16.93
N GLY A 64 -5.47 -4.84 -16.52
CA GLY A 64 -5.52 -3.58 -15.82
C GLY A 64 -4.77 -3.58 -14.49
N ILE A 65 -5.14 -2.69 -13.57
CA ILE A 65 -4.51 -2.58 -12.24
C ILE A 65 -5.00 -3.74 -11.35
N GLN A 66 -4.07 -4.59 -10.94
CA GLN A 66 -4.32 -5.79 -10.12
C GLN A 66 -4.03 -5.58 -8.64
N GLY A 67 -3.33 -4.51 -8.28
CA GLY A 67 -3.03 -4.19 -6.90
C GLY A 67 -2.40 -2.80 -6.77
N TYR A 68 -2.40 -2.28 -5.53
CA TYR A 68 -1.74 -1.02 -5.21
C TYR A 68 -1.16 -1.05 -3.81
N LEU A 69 -0.18 -0.19 -3.58
CA LEU A 69 0.39 0.10 -2.27
C LEU A 69 0.57 1.61 -2.15
N VAL A 70 0.14 2.16 -1.00
CA VAL A 70 0.37 3.57 -0.66
C VAL A 70 1.22 3.65 0.59
N GLY A 71 2.23 4.51 0.57
CA GLY A 71 3.10 4.72 1.70
C GLY A 71 3.72 6.11 1.73
N SER A 72 4.28 6.46 2.87
CA SER A 72 4.96 7.73 3.13
C SER A 72 6.21 7.52 3.96
N CYS A 73 7.07 8.53 4.02
CA CYS A 73 8.24 8.53 4.88
C CYS A 73 8.11 9.66 5.91
N VAL A 74 8.31 9.34 7.18
CA VAL A 74 8.24 10.30 8.28
C VAL A 74 9.52 10.27 9.11
N PRO A 75 9.98 11.42 9.67
CA PRO A 75 11.11 11.42 10.59
C PRO A 75 10.80 10.59 11.83
N ASN A 76 11.74 9.76 12.24
CA ASN A 76 11.65 8.96 13.46
C ASN A 76 12.97 9.00 14.21
N PHE A 77 12.98 9.71 15.34
CA PHE A 77 14.21 9.90 16.13
C PHE A 77 14.64 8.63 16.89
N GLU A 78 13.69 7.77 17.23
CA GLU A 78 13.99 6.49 17.89
C GLU A 78 14.82 5.58 16.98
N TYR A 79 14.53 5.56 15.68
CA TYR A 79 15.30 4.79 14.70
C TYR A 79 16.47 5.54 14.10
N GLY A 80 16.60 6.85 14.38
CA GLY A 80 17.70 7.67 13.87
C GLY A 80 17.64 7.94 12.37
N GLY A 81 16.45 7.90 11.77
CA GLY A 81 16.25 8.12 10.34
C GLY A 81 14.79 8.25 9.97
N LEU A 82 14.48 8.11 8.69
CA LEU A 82 13.09 8.09 8.23
C LEU A 82 12.46 6.71 8.46
N LEU A 83 11.22 6.72 8.91
CA LEU A 83 10.35 5.56 8.98
C LEU A 83 9.43 5.55 7.76
N ALA A 84 9.48 4.49 6.97
CA ALA A 84 8.48 4.23 5.95
C ALA A 84 7.20 3.69 6.60
N LEU A 85 6.07 4.26 6.23
CA LEU A 85 4.75 3.81 6.67
C LEU A 85 3.95 3.34 5.45
N ILE A 86 3.54 2.07 5.44
CA ILE A 86 2.56 1.56 4.48
C ILE A 86 1.17 1.87 5.05
N ALA A 87 0.43 2.72 4.35
CA ALA A 87 -0.92 3.09 4.73
C ALA A 87 -1.94 2.04 4.23
N ASP A 88 -1.82 1.65 2.95
CA ASP A 88 -2.70 0.66 2.32
C ASP A 88 -1.91 -0.28 1.42
N LEU A 89 -2.31 -1.55 1.41
CA LEU A 89 -1.92 -2.55 0.43
C LEU A 89 -3.13 -3.42 0.10
N TYR A 90 -3.50 -3.46 -1.16
CA TYR A 90 -4.58 -4.31 -1.64
C TYR A 90 -4.23 -4.97 -2.97
N VAL A 91 -4.61 -6.23 -3.12
CA VAL A 91 -4.51 -7.00 -4.36
C VAL A 91 -5.90 -7.53 -4.71
N ALA A 92 -6.32 -7.31 -5.94
CA ALA A 92 -7.60 -7.82 -6.45
C ALA A 92 -7.73 -9.33 -6.21
N SER A 93 -8.94 -9.79 -5.92
CA SER A 93 -9.20 -11.18 -5.53
C SER A 93 -8.60 -12.19 -6.51
N ASP A 94 -8.75 -11.93 -7.80
CA ASP A 94 -8.32 -12.82 -8.88
C ASP A 94 -6.80 -12.82 -9.11
N ALA A 95 -6.12 -11.78 -8.63
CA ALA A 95 -4.65 -11.64 -8.72
C ALA A 95 -3.94 -12.06 -7.43
N ARG A 96 -4.65 -12.52 -6.42
CA ARG A 96 -4.04 -13.00 -5.17
C ARG A 96 -3.29 -14.31 -5.39
N ARG A 97 -2.28 -14.57 -4.53
CA ARG A 97 -1.41 -15.76 -4.55
C ARG A 97 -0.50 -15.85 -5.79
N SER A 98 -0.42 -14.79 -6.60
CA SER A 98 0.47 -14.70 -7.77
C SER A 98 1.77 -13.93 -7.51
N GLY A 99 2.02 -13.52 -6.25
CA GLY A 99 3.20 -12.74 -5.86
C GLY A 99 3.06 -11.23 -6.07
N VAL A 100 1.91 -10.73 -6.50
CA VAL A 100 1.66 -9.28 -6.74
C VAL A 100 1.93 -8.45 -5.49
N GLY A 101 1.40 -8.87 -4.34
CA GLY A 101 1.61 -8.16 -3.07
C GLY A 101 3.08 -8.09 -2.67
N GLN A 102 3.82 -9.18 -2.84
CA GLN A 102 5.26 -9.22 -2.57
C GLN A 102 6.03 -8.27 -3.48
N GLN A 103 5.70 -8.22 -4.77
CA GLN A 103 6.35 -7.31 -5.72
C GLN A 103 6.08 -5.84 -5.38
N LEU A 104 4.85 -5.50 -4.98
CA LEU A 104 4.49 -4.16 -4.52
C LEU A 104 5.29 -3.76 -3.27
N VAL A 105 5.35 -4.62 -2.26
CA VAL A 105 6.13 -4.34 -1.04
C VAL A 105 7.60 -4.17 -1.37
N HIS A 106 8.17 -5.04 -2.20
CA HIS A 106 9.58 -4.96 -2.60
C HIS A 106 9.89 -3.65 -3.34
N ALA A 107 9.04 -3.24 -4.27
CA ALA A 107 9.21 -1.98 -4.99
C ALA A 107 9.15 -0.77 -4.05
N ALA A 108 8.20 -0.76 -3.11
CA ALA A 108 8.09 0.27 -2.09
C ALA A 108 9.31 0.30 -1.17
N GLU A 109 9.78 -0.84 -0.69
CA GLU A 109 11.00 -0.93 0.14
C GLU A 109 12.23 -0.34 -0.54
N LEU A 110 12.45 -0.69 -1.81
CA LEU A 110 13.57 -0.15 -2.59
C LEU A 110 13.49 1.38 -2.72
N ALA A 111 12.32 1.89 -3.07
CA ALA A 111 12.11 3.33 -3.23
C ALA A 111 12.24 4.09 -1.90
N MET A 112 11.67 3.57 -0.83
CA MET A 112 11.73 4.18 0.49
C MET A 112 13.14 4.14 1.09
N ARG A 113 13.87 3.04 0.88
CA ARG A 113 15.29 2.94 1.26
C ARG A 113 16.14 3.97 0.53
N ALA A 114 15.91 4.16 -0.76
CA ALA A 114 16.61 5.18 -1.56
C ALA A 114 16.33 6.61 -1.05
N ARG A 115 15.19 6.84 -0.40
CA ARG A 115 14.84 8.11 0.27
C ARG A 115 15.43 8.26 1.67
N GLY A 116 16.15 7.28 2.18
CA GLY A 116 16.76 7.32 3.51
C GLY A 116 15.94 6.69 4.62
N CYS A 117 14.88 5.93 4.29
CA CYS A 117 14.15 5.17 5.30
C CYS A 117 15.01 4.03 5.84
N VAL A 118 15.06 3.90 7.17
CA VAL A 118 15.84 2.89 7.89
C VAL A 118 14.97 1.79 8.50
N HIS A 119 13.65 2.04 8.60
CA HIS A 119 12.63 1.09 9.02
C HIS A 119 11.38 1.24 8.15
N ILE A 120 10.56 0.20 8.14
CA ILE A 120 9.24 0.19 7.50
C ILE A 120 8.24 -0.41 8.48
N ALA A 121 7.06 0.18 8.58
CA ALA A 121 6.00 -0.25 9.46
C ALA A 121 4.63 -0.16 8.79
N MET A 122 3.66 -0.91 9.33
CA MET A 122 2.27 -0.91 8.92
C MET A 122 1.36 -1.36 10.04
N GLU A 123 0.07 -1.10 9.89
CA GLU A 123 -0.96 -1.73 10.71
C GLU A 123 -1.51 -2.97 10.02
N VAL A 124 -1.74 -4.01 10.80
CA VAL A 124 -2.44 -5.22 10.36
C VAL A 124 -3.52 -5.54 11.39
N ALA A 125 -4.75 -5.73 10.93
CA ALA A 125 -5.84 -6.11 11.83
C ALA A 125 -5.51 -7.42 12.57
N ALA A 126 -5.72 -7.44 13.88
CA ALA A 126 -5.40 -8.61 14.72
C ALA A 126 -6.13 -9.89 14.26
N LYS A 127 -7.31 -9.76 13.70
CA LYS A 127 -8.10 -10.87 13.14
C LYS A 127 -7.65 -11.33 11.75
N ASN A 128 -6.82 -10.53 11.05
CA ASN A 128 -6.36 -10.84 9.69
C ASN A 128 -5.09 -11.70 9.72
N VAL A 129 -5.25 -12.95 10.14
CA VAL A 129 -4.15 -13.93 10.28
C VAL A 129 -3.41 -14.14 8.95
N ARG A 130 -4.13 -14.11 7.84
CA ARG A 130 -3.55 -14.31 6.51
C ARG A 130 -2.59 -13.16 6.14
N ALA A 131 -2.98 -11.91 6.38
CA ALA A 131 -2.10 -10.77 6.17
C ALA A 131 -0.88 -10.81 7.10
N GLN A 132 -1.07 -11.18 8.37
CA GLN A 132 0.04 -11.34 9.32
C GLN A 132 1.05 -12.38 8.85
N GLN A 133 0.60 -13.53 8.34
CA GLN A 133 1.46 -14.55 7.76
C GLN A 133 2.21 -14.04 6.53
N PHE A 134 1.52 -13.35 5.63
CA PHE A 134 2.11 -12.74 4.45
C PHE A 134 3.26 -11.78 4.83
N TYR A 135 3.01 -10.86 5.75
CA TYR A 135 4.01 -9.91 6.17
C TYR A 135 5.15 -10.54 6.97
N SER A 136 4.86 -11.56 7.78
CA SER A 136 5.89 -12.31 8.49
C SER A 136 6.89 -12.99 7.54
N ILE A 137 6.43 -13.55 6.44
CA ILE A 137 7.29 -14.13 5.40
C ILE A 137 8.19 -13.06 4.77
N LEU A 138 7.71 -11.80 4.67
CA LEU A 138 8.49 -10.67 4.16
C LEU A 138 9.43 -10.03 5.21
N GLY A 139 9.48 -10.59 6.42
CA GLY A 139 10.38 -10.14 7.48
C GLY A 139 9.79 -9.13 8.45
N PHE A 140 8.49 -8.82 8.34
CA PHE A 140 7.82 -7.99 9.34
C PHE A 140 7.55 -8.77 10.62
N ALA A 141 7.69 -8.10 11.75
CA ALA A 141 7.39 -8.66 13.06
C ALA A 141 6.51 -7.70 13.87
N THR A 142 5.67 -8.27 14.72
CA THR A 142 4.86 -7.46 15.65
C THR A 142 5.78 -6.75 16.64
N ARG A 143 5.56 -5.45 16.82
CA ARG A 143 6.26 -4.66 17.83
C ARG A 143 5.60 -4.86 19.19
N ALA A 144 6.15 -5.76 19.99
CA ALA A 144 5.63 -6.08 21.32
C ALA A 144 5.66 -4.86 22.27
N GLY A 145 4.61 -4.69 23.08
CA GLY A 145 4.49 -3.61 24.04
C GLY A 145 4.00 -2.28 23.45
N TYR A 146 3.65 -2.22 22.17
CA TYR A 146 3.13 -1.02 21.50
C TYR A 146 1.76 -1.30 20.89
N SER A 147 0.92 -0.28 20.88
CA SER A 147 -0.38 -0.30 20.23
C SER A 147 -0.57 0.96 19.40
N MET A 148 -1.22 0.83 18.25
CA MET A 148 -1.64 1.98 17.47
C MET A 148 -2.82 2.65 18.16
N MET A 149 -2.76 3.97 18.28
CA MET A 149 -3.86 4.81 18.75
C MET A 149 -4.23 5.81 17.65
N HIS A 150 -5.51 6.05 17.45
CA HIS A 150 -5.99 6.98 16.42
C HIS A 150 -7.12 7.85 16.94
N LYS A 151 -7.28 9.02 16.32
CA LYS A 151 -8.33 9.99 16.59
C LYS A 151 -8.68 10.73 15.30
N ALA A 152 -9.97 10.85 15.00
CA ALA A 152 -10.44 11.71 13.92
C ALA A 152 -10.20 13.20 14.27
N LEU A 153 -9.85 14.00 13.25
CA LEU A 153 -9.64 15.42 13.35
C LEU A 153 -10.80 16.20 12.70
#